data_0732e4ffde2360bc33ca91db6a670569
#
_entry.id   0732e4ffde2360bc33ca91db6a670569
#
_cell.length_a   1.000
_cell.length_b   1.000
_cell.length_c   1.000
_cell.angle_alpha   90.00
_cell.angle_beta   90.00
_cell.angle_gamma   90.00
#
_symmetry.space_group_name_H-M   'P 1'
#
loop_
_entity.id
_entity.type
_entity.pdbx_description
1 polymer ?
#
loop_
_entity_poly.entity_id
_entity_poly.type
_entity_poly.pdbx_seq_one_letter_code
_entity_poly.pdbx_strand_id
1 'polypeptide(L)' 'MPTADKIVARMQSNPRDWRIEDLKVVAKSLGIDYDRGGTSHVVFRHPTGGRLSVPARRPIKPVYIRLFLELIDRLGNPQ' A
#
# COMPACT_ATOMS: atom_id res chain seq x y z
N MET A 1 -10.50 14.55 -6.87
CA MET A 1 -9.77 13.29 -6.76
C MET A 1 -9.27 13.11 -5.34
N PRO A 2 -9.42 11.90 -4.77
CA PRO A 2 -8.83 11.67 -3.46
C PRO A 2 -7.32 11.70 -3.56
N THR A 3 -6.69 12.38 -2.63
CA THR A 3 -5.24 12.39 -2.53
C THR A 3 -4.76 11.14 -1.79
N ALA A 4 -3.48 10.82 -1.93
CA ALA A 4 -2.89 9.69 -1.20
C ALA A 4 -3.11 9.86 0.31
N ASP A 5 -2.96 11.06 0.83
CA ASP A 5 -3.16 11.34 2.25
C ASP A 5 -4.57 10.99 2.72
N LYS A 6 -5.58 11.32 1.92
CA LYS A 6 -6.97 11.00 2.24
C LYS A 6 -7.22 9.50 2.22
N ILE A 7 -6.66 8.82 1.22
CA ILE A 7 -6.80 7.37 1.11
C ILE A 7 -6.15 6.69 2.31
N VAL A 8 -4.94 7.11 2.66
CA VAL A 8 -4.21 6.56 3.81
C VAL A 8 -4.98 6.78 5.11
N ALA A 9 -5.53 7.98 5.31
CA ALA A 9 -6.33 8.27 6.49
C ALA A 9 -7.56 7.35 6.58
N ARG A 10 -8.21 7.10 5.47
CA ARG A 10 -9.36 6.19 5.43
C ARG A 10 -8.95 4.75 5.70
N MET A 11 -7.80 4.33 5.20
CA MET A 11 -7.27 2.99 5.48
C MET A 11 -6.97 2.81 6.96
N GLN A 12 -6.45 3.85 7.60
CA GLN A 12 -6.17 3.82 9.04
C GLN A 12 -7.45 3.69 9.86
N SER A 13 -8.51 4.36 9.43
CA SER A 13 -9.81 4.30 10.08
C SER A 13 -10.53 2.99 9.80
N ASN A 14 -10.40 2.47 8.58
CA ASN A 14 -11.10 1.26 8.16
C ASN A 14 -10.24 0.47 7.18
N PRO A 15 -9.54 -0.57 7.65
CA PRO A 15 -8.67 -1.38 6.79
C PRO A 15 -9.40 -2.43 5.97
N ARG A 16 -10.70 -2.32 5.82
CA ARG A 16 -11.53 -3.29 5.10
C ARG A 16 -11.97 -2.77 3.75
N ASP A 17 -12.29 -3.69 2.85
CA ASP A 17 -12.88 -3.41 1.54
C ASP A 17 -12.00 -2.57 0.61
N TRP A 18 -10.70 -2.75 0.73
CA TRP A 18 -9.75 -2.08 -0.15
C TRP A 18 -9.36 -2.98 -1.31
N ARG A 19 -9.02 -2.34 -2.42
CA ARG A 19 -8.61 -3.03 -3.64
C ARG A 19 -7.14 -2.75 -3.92
N ILE A 20 -6.53 -3.64 -4.71
CA ILE A 20 -5.12 -3.46 -5.06
C ILE A 20 -4.89 -2.15 -5.81
N GLU A 21 -5.86 -1.70 -6.60
CA GLU A 21 -5.77 -0.43 -7.32
C GLU A 21 -5.61 0.76 -6.38
N ASP A 22 -6.25 0.70 -5.21
CA ASP A 22 -6.12 1.76 -4.21
C ASP A 22 -4.70 1.83 -3.67
N LEU A 23 -4.09 0.68 -3.42
CA LEU A 23 -2.70 0.61 -2.95
C LEU A 23 -1.74 1.13 -4.01
N LYS A 24 -2.00 0.81 -5.28
CA LYS A 24 -1.18 1.30 -6.39
C LYS A 24 -1.22 2.82 -6.51
N VAL A 25 -2.40 3.40 -6.34
CA VAL A 25 -2.56 4.86 -6.39
C VAL A 25 -1.73 5.53 -5.30
N VAL A 26 -1.82 5.02 -4.09
CA VAL A 26 -1.06 5.55 -2.96
C VAL A 26 0.44 5.38 -3.18
N ALA A 27 0.86 4.20 -3.61
CA ALA A 27 2.26 3.90 -3.87
C ALA A 27 2.85 4.85 -4.90
N LYS A 28 2.14 5.03 -6.00
CA LYS A 28 2.59 5.92 -7.07
C LYS A 28 2.74 7.36 -6.59
N SER A 29 1.79 7.84 -5.79
CA SER A 29 1.83 9.19 -5.24
C SER A 29 3.00 9.41 -4.30
N LEU A 30 3.41 8.37 -3.58
CA LEU A 30 4.47 8.47 -2.58
C LEU A 30 5.83 8.02 -3.08
N GLY A 31 5.95 7.67 -4.36
CA GLY A 31 7.22 7.25 -4.92
C GLY A 31 7.62 5.82 -4.54
N ILE A 32 6.66 5.01 -4.16
CA ILE A 32 6.89 3.60 -3.89
C ILE A 32 6.70 2.83 -5.20
N ASP A 33 7.74 2.12 -5.62
CA ASP A 33 7.65 1.29 -6.82
C ASP A 33 6.84 0.03 -6.55
N TYR A 34 6.21 -0.49 -7.57
CA TYR A 34 5.53 -1.77 -7.47
C TYR A 34 5.62 -2.55 -8.76
N ASP A 35 5.62 -3.87 -8.61
CA ASP A 35 5.67 -4.82 -9.72
C ASP A 35 4.70 -5.95 -9.46
N ARG A 36 4.32 -6.64 -10.52
CA ARG A 36 3.65 -7.92 -10.36
C ARG A 36 4.67 -8.96 -9.94
N GLY A 37 4.45 -9.55 -8.78
CA GLY A 37 5.30 -10.61 -8.28
C GLY A 37 4.71 -11.99 -8.57
N GLY A 38 4.76 -12.43 -9.81
CA GLY A 38 4.17 -13.69 -10.20
C GLY A 38 2.76 -13.51 -10.74
N THR A 39 1.83 -14.42 -10.41
CA THR A 39 0.52 -14.47 -11.03
C THR A 39 -0.54 -13.61 -10.37
N SER A 40 -0.52 -13.51 -9.06
CA SER A 40 -1.62 -12.84 -8.35
C SER A 40 -1.15 -12.00 -7.18
N HIS A 41 0.11 -11.60 -7.17
CA HIS A 41 0.67 -10.74 -6.13
C HIS A 41 1.23 -9.47 -6.74
N VAL A 42 1.22 -8.40 -5.94
CA VAL A 42 1.88 -7.15 -6.29
C VAL A 42 2.92 -6.89 -5.20
N VAL A 43 4.15 -6.63 -5.60
CA VAL A 43 5.23 -6.33 -4.67
C VAL A 43 5.45 -4.82 -4.66
N PHE A 44 5.29 -4.21 -3.50
CA PHE A 44 5.57 -2.79 -3.30
C PHE A 44 6.97 -2.66 -2.71
N ARG A 45 7.80 -1.83 -3.32
CA ARG A 45 9.19 -1.63 -2.89
C ARG A 45 9.37 -0.22 -2.35
N HIS A 46 9.77 -0.16 -1.09
CA HIS A 46 10.06 1.13 -0.46
C HIS A 46 11.43 1.62 -0.94
N PRO A 47 11.56 2.92 -1.25
CA PRO A 47 12.85 3.47 -1.72
C PRO A 47 14.00 3.26 -0.74
N THR A 48 13.74 3.10 0.54
CA THR A 48 14.78 2.89 1.55
C THR A 48 15.07 1.42 1.83
N GLY A 49 14.44 0.51 1.10
CA GLY A 49 14.81 -0.89 1.14
C GLY A 49 13.76 -1.90 1.56
N GLY A 50 12.66 -1.49 2.15
CA GLY A 50 11.61 -2.43 2.54
C GLY A 50 10.75 -2.83 1.35
N ARG A 51 10.12 -3.99 1.44
CA ARG A 51 9.15 -4.41 0.42
C ARG A 51 8.03 -5.21 1.04
N LEU A 52 6.88 -5.20 0.35
CA LEU A 52 5.68 -5.89 0.79
C LEU A 52 5.01 -6.56 -0.40
N SER A 53 4.75 -7.85 -0.29
CA SER A 53 4.01 -8.60 -1.29
C SER A 53 2.55 -8.70 -0.85
N VAL A 54 1.64 -8.23 -1.69
CA VAL A 54 0.21 -8.20 -1.39
C VAL A 54 -0.55 -9.00 -2.43
N PRO A 55 -1.38 -9.97 -2.02
CA PRO A 55 -2.24 -10.69 -2.97
C PRO A 55 -3.24 -9.70 -3.60
N ALA A 56 -3.39 -9.79 -4.90
CA ALA A 56 -4.30 -8.90 -5.64
C ALA A 56 -5.76 -9.36 -5.60
N ARG A 57 -6.13 -10.14 -4.61
CA ARG A 57 -7.51 -10.61 -4.43
C ARG A 57 -8.37 -9.55 -3.77
N ARG A 58 -9.61 -9.48 -4.18
CA ARG A 58 -10.60 -8.58 -3.62
C ARG A 58 -11.45 -9.30 -2.57
N PRO A 59 -11.69 -8.65 -1.45
CA PRO A 59 -11.01 -7.46 -0.96
C PRO A 59 -9.63 -7.80 -0.41
N ILE A 60 -8.76 -6.82 -0.32
CA ILE A 60 -7.45 -7.00 0.32
C ILE A 60 -7.70 -7.25 1.81
N LYS A 61 -7.05 -8.25 2.37
CA LYS A 61 -7.20 -8.55 3.79
C LYS A 61 -6.66 -7.42 4.66
N PRO A 62 -7.33 -7.11 5.78
CA PRO A 62 -6.89 -6.02 6.66
C PRO A 62 -5.45 -6.11 7.11
N VAL A 63 -4.91 -7.31 7.29
CA VAL A 63 -3.52 -7.49 7.69
C VAL A 63 -2.56 -6.87 6.67
N TYR A 64 -2.87 -6.99 5.38
CA TYR A 64 -2.04 -6.41 4.33
C TYR A 64 -2.16 -4.91 4.27
N ILE A 65 -3.36 -4.39 4.54
CA ILE A 65 -3.56 -2.94 4.63
C ILE A 65 -2.72 -2.36 5.76
N ARG A 66 -2.70 -3.01 6.90
CA ARG A 66 -1.87 -2.58 8.04
C ARG A 66 -0.39 -2.59 7.71
N LEU A 67 0.06 -3.66 7.05
CA LEU A 67 1.46 -3.77 6.64
C LEU A 67 1.83 -2.68 5.62
N PHE A 68 0.91 -2.38 4.72
CA PHE A 68 1.09 -1.32 3.74
C PHE A 68 1.20 0.04 4.42
N LEU A 69 0.36 0.30 5.40
CA LEU A 69 0.39 1.53 6.18
C LEU A 69 1.70 1.68 6.96
N GLU A 70 2.22 0.59 7.51
CA GLU A 70 3.53 0.58 8.16
C GLU A 70 4.64 0.94 7.18
N LEU A 71 4.57 0.40 5.98
CA LEU A 71 5.56 0.68 4.94
C LEU A 71 5.55 2.17 4.58
N ILE A 72 4.35 2.74 4.46
CA ILE A 72 4.16 4.16 4.17
C ILE A 72 4.69 5.03 5.31
N ASP A 73 4.44 4.61 6.53
CA ASP A 73 4.84 5.37 7.72
C ASP A 73 6.35 5.59 7.77
N ARG A 74 7.11 4.65 7.29
CA ARG A 74 8.57 4.78 7.19
C ARG A 74 8.99 5.94 6.28
N LEU A 75 8.21 6.23 5.24
CA LEU A 75 8.46 7.37 4.37
C LEU A 75 8.10 8.69 5.04
N GLY A 76 7.00 8.67 5.81
CA GLY A 76 6.50 9.85 6.46
C GLY A 76 7.26 10.27 7.70
N ASN A 77 8.05 9.36 8.26
CA ASN A 77 8.80 9.58 9.49
C ASN A 77 10.28 9.31 9.29
N PRO A 78 10.98 10.22 8.63
CA PRO A 78 12.43 10.07 8.50
C PRO A 78 13.08 10.23 9.86
N GLN A 79 13.75 9.23 10.31
CA GLN A 79 14.45 9.30 11.58
C GLN A 79 15.92 9.06 11.40
#